data_744d92de070ebea4a9c20323142f8501
#
_entry.id   744d92de070ebea4a9c20323142f8501
#
_cell.length_a   1.000
_cell.length_b   1.000
_cell.length_c   1.000
_cell.angle_alpha   90.00
_cell.angle_beta   90.00
_cell.angle_gamma   90.00
#
_symmetry.space_group_name_H-M   'P 1'
#
loop_
_entity.id
_entity.type
_entity.pdbx_description
1 polymer ?
#
loop_
_entity_poly.entity_id
_entity_poly.type
_entity_poly.pdbx_seq_one_letter_code
_entity_poly.pdbx_strand_id
1 'polypeptide(L)'
;MTALFTAPSVDEIIAKLGAQSTCDAGLTQDPWHFDTTTPSYGPGASMLDRLPANAPCQQVLPDEYRKASDEELQQRISDAKQRLGSKLLILGHFYQRDEIIKHADFVGDSFQLAKNATERPDADHIVFCGVHFMAETADILSTPEQSVTLPNLSAGCSMADMANIDQVQECWDQLGEICGTQPDSDGLQQIIPVTYMNSSAALKAFCGRNGGIVCTSSNAHAVLEWAFARGKRVLFFPDQHLGRNTARAMGIPLSEMPLWDPFKAQGGAADPADYARAKMILWKGFCSVHQRFTVEQVERARKAYPGVKVIVHPECSMQVVDAADGTGSTAYIVKEIANAPAGSAIAVGTEINLVNRLAAQYPDKTVFCLDPVVCPCSTMYRIHPAYLAWALENLEAGNVVNRITVDEDTAREAKVALERMLRVHP
;
A
#
# COMPACT_ATOMS: atom_id res chain seq x y z
N MET A 1 37.17 27.45 5.75
CA MET A 1 36.23 26.79 6.65
C MET A 1 34.96 26.60 5.86
N THR A 2 34.71 25.42 5.36
CA THR A 2 33.44 25.03 4.74
C THR A 2 32.41 24.97 5.88
N ALA A 3 31.40 25.85 5.85
CA ALA A 3 30.30 25.78 6.80
C ALA A 3 29.69 24.38 6.68
N LEU A 4 29.60 23.68 7.80
CA LEU A 4 28.90 22.40 7.86
C LEU A 4 27.46 22.67 7.47
N PHE A 5 26.97 21.97 6.45
CA PHE A 5 25.54 22.01 6.07
C PHE A 5 24.73 21.45 7.25
N THR A 6 23.74 22.21 7.71
CA THR A 6 22.78 21.76 8.71
C THR A 6 21.40 21.79 8.04
N ALA A 7 20.75 20.66 7.95
CA ALA A 7 19.38 20.58 7.42
C ALA A 7 18.44 21.43 8.29
N PRO A 8 17.48 22.18 7.68
CA PRO A 8 16.50 22.95 8.44
C PRO A 8 15.57 22.02 9.23
N SER A 9 15.10 22.49 10.38
CA SER A 9 14.09 21.80 11.17
C SER A 9 12.75 21.74 10.45
N VAL A 10 11.86 20.86 10.88
CA VAL A 10 10.49 20.74 10.33
C VAL A 10 9.75 22.06 10.46
N ASP A 11 9.86 22.77 11.60
CA ASP A 11 9.21 24.07 11.83
C ASP A 11 9.74 25.15 10.89
N GLU A 12 11.05 25.18 10.62
CA GLU A 12 11.65 26.09 9.64
C GLU A 12 11.17 25.80 8.22
N ILE A 13 10.98 24.51 7.87
CA ILE A 13 10.43 24.09 6.57
C ILE A 13 8.96 24.55 6.47
N ILE A 14 8.13 24.30 7.49
CA ILE A 14 6.73 24.70 7.52
C ILE A 14 6.60 26.21 7.37
N ALA A 15 7.37 26.98 8.14
CA ALA A 15 7.36 28.44 8.08
C ALA A 15 7.79 28.94 6.69
N LYS A 16 8.83 28.35 6.11
CA LYS A 16 9.34 28.74 4.79
C LYS A 16 8.39 28.39 3.64
N LEU A 17 7.67 27.29 3.75
CA LEU A 17 6.62 26.91 2.80
C LEU A 17 5.34 27.72 2.97
N GLY A 18 5.17 28.44 4.09
CA GLY A 18 3.91 29.10 4.44
C GLY A 18 2.76 28.09 4.58
N ALA A 19 3.06 26.87 4.97
CA ALA A 19 2.07 25.82 5.15
C ALA A 19 1.29 26.06 6.45
N GLN A 20 -0.03 25.76 6.41
CA GLN A 20 -0.88 25.79 7.59
C GLN A 20 -1.38 24.37 7.85
N SER A 21 -1.41 23.99 9.13
CA SER A 21 -1.99 22.70 9.51
C SER A 21 -3.46 22.65 9.11
N THR A 22 -3.82 21.62 8.36
CA THR A 22 -5.21 21.28 8.08
C THR A 22 -5.77 20.30 9.10
N CYS A 23 -4.91 19.79 10.01
CA CYS A 23 -5.32 18.93 11.11
C CYS A 23 -5.79 19.80 12.27
N ASP A 24 -7.02 19.58 12.71
CA ASP A 24 -7.47 20.12 14.00
C ASP A 24 -6.69 19.41 15.10
N ALA A 25 -5.94 20.15 15.89
CA ALA A 25 -5.17 19.61 17.01
C ALA A 25 -6.05 18.92 18.08
N GLY A 26 -7.37 19.08 17.99
CA GLY A 26 -8.35 18.37 18.84
C GLY A 26 -8.74 16.97 18.35
N LEU A 27 -8.38 16.60 17.12
CA LEU A 27 -8.66 15.26 16.58
C LEU A 27 -7.48 14.32 16.83
N THR A 28 -7.25 13.98 18.08
CA THR A 28 -6.42 12.81 18.40
C THR A 28 -7.21 11.56 17.99
N GLN A 29 -6.77 10.89 16.93
CA GLN A 29 -7.26 9.54 16.68
C GLN A 29 -6.85 8.69 17.86
N ASP A 30 -7.82 8.25 18.64
CA ASP A 30 -7.58 7.26 19.68
C ASP A 30 -7.12 5.96 19.02
N PRO A 31 -5.84 5.57 19.12
CA PRO A 31 -5.35 4.35 18.50
C PRO A 31 -5.96 3.09 19.16
N TRP A 32 -6.67 3.25 20.27
CA TRP A 32 -7.31 2.19 21.03
C TRP A 32 -8.78 1.97 20.67
N HIS A 33 -9.36 2.87 19.84
CA HIS A 33 -10.75 2.73 19.44
C HIS A 33 -10.90 1.64 18.37
N PHE A 34 -11.66 0.61 18.68
CA PHE A 34 -11.97 -0.50 17.78
C PHE A 34 -13.28 -1.17 18.18
N ASP A 35 -13.96 -1.77 17.21
CA ASP A 35 -15.12 -2.61 17.42
C ASP A 35 -14.64 -4.04 17.78
N THR A 36 -15.02 -4.52 18.97
CA THR A 36 -14.70 -5.88 19.44
C THR A 36 -15.83 -6.87 19.20
N THR A 37 -16.96 -6.43 18.62
CA THR A 37 -18.15 -7.26 18.44
C THR A 37 -18.24 -7.91 17.07
N THR A 38 -17.58 -7.31 16.08
CA THR A 38 -17.56 -7.79 14.71
C THR A 38 -16.19 -8.41 14.36
N PRO A 39 -16.15 -9.57 13.70
CA PRO A 39 -14.89 -10.11 13.19
C PRO A 39 -14.16 -9.10 12.31
N SER A 40 -12.92 -8.79 12.65
CA SER A 40 -12.07 -7.90 11.85
C SER A 40 -11.41 -8.70 10.74
N TYR A 41 -12.17 -8.96 9.71
CA TYR A 41 -11.68 -9.65 8.53
C TYR A 41 -11.63 -8.69 7.35
N GLY A 42 -10.52 -8.08 7.14
CA GLY A 42 -10.20 -7.24 6.00
C GLY A 42 -11.26 -6.23 5.56
N PRO A 43 -10.80 -5.16 4.96
CA PRO A 43 -11.68 -4.19 4.34
C PRO A 43 -12.35 -4.79 3.10
N GLY A 44 -13.57 -4.34 2.82
CA GLY A 44 -14.31 -4.76 1.64
C GLY A 44 -14.85 -6.18 1.66
N ALA A 45 -14.91 -6.84 2.83
CA ALA A 45 -15.60 -8.11 2.97
C ALA A 45 -17.04 -7.99 2.44
N SER A 46 -17.42 -8.90 1.58
CA SER A 46 -18.70 -8.92 0.88
C SER A 46 -19.34 -10.30 0.94
N MET A 47 -20.54 -10.45 0.41
CA MET A 47 -21.22 -11.76 0.38
C MET A 47 -20.46 -12.82 -0.43
N LEU A 48 -19.62 -12.43 -1.37
CA LEU A 48 -18.78 -13.33 -2.16
C LEU A 48 -17.42 -13.63 -1.52
N ASP A 49 -17.05 -12.93 -0.45
CA ASP A 49 -15.83 -13.23 0.29
C ASP A 49 -16.00 -14.52 1.08
N ARG A 50 -15.03 -15.41 0.97
CA ARG A 50 -14.95 -16.63 1.76
C ARG A 50 -14.20 -16.34 3.04
N LEU A 51 -14.93 -15.99 4.08
CA LEU A 51 -14.33 -15.75 5.39
C LEU A 51 -13.93 -17.08 6.04
N PRO A 52 -12.73 -17.18 6.64
CA PRO A 52 -12.38 -18.33 7.45
C PRO A 52 -13.34 -18.50 8.64
N ALA A 53 -13.67 -19.74 8.98
CA ALA A 53 -14.62 -20.04 10.05
C ALA A 53 -14.24 -19.44 11.41
N ASN A 54 -12.95 -19.20 11.63
CA ASN A 54 -12.38 -18.66 12.87
C ASN A 54 -11.71 -17.29 12.64
N ALA A 55 -12.32 -16.43 11.80
CA ALA A 55 -11.80 -15.07 11.61
C ALA A 55 -11.67 -14.37 12.98
N PRO A 56 -10.49 -13.80 13.30
CA PRO A 56 -10.27 -13.20 14.61
C PRO A 56 -11.04 -11.91 14.76
N CYS A 57 -11.47 -11.62 16.00
CA CYS A 57 -11.95 -10.31 16.39
C CYS A 57 -10.82 -9.56 17.11
N GLN A 58 -10.72 -8.25 16.89
CA GLN A 58 -9.78 -7.43 17.62
C GLN A 58 -10.10 -7.47 19.12
N GLN A 59 -9.15 -7.93 19.91
CA GLN A 59 -9.28 -7.94 21.35
C GLN A 59 -8.94 -6.57 21.96
N VAL A 60 -9.56 -6.24 23.09
CA VAL A 60 -9.19 -5.07 23.88
C VAL A 60 -7.76 -5.25 24.38
N LEU A 61 -6.90 -4.29 24.07
CA LEU A 61 -5.53 -4.32 24.53
C LEU A 61 -5.49 -4.16 26.06
N PRO A 62 -4.82 -5.08 26.81
CA PRO A 62 -4.71 -4.97 28.26
C PRO A 62 -4.09 -3.64 28.73
N ASP A 63 -4.53 -3.17 29.88
CA ASP A 63 -4.10 -1.89 30.45
C ASP A 63 -2.60 -1.77 30.65
N GLU A 64 -1.94 -2.88 30.95
CA GLU A 64 -0.48 -2.94 31.10
C GLU A 64 0.31 -2.54 29.86
N TYR A 65 -0.26 -2.75 28.64
CA TYR A 65 0.34 -2.28 27.39
C TYR A 65 -0.07 -0.84 27.08
N ARG A 66 -1.33 -0.48 27.37
CA ARG A 66 -1.85 0.86 27.06
C ARG A 66 -1.24 1.94 27.94
N LYS A 67 -0.86 1.59 29.19
CA LYS A 67 -0.31 2.51 30.18
C LYS A 67 1.21 2.46 30.28
N ALA A 68 1.86 1.53 29.58
CA ALA A 68 3.32 1.44 29.55
C ALA A 68 3.94 2.65 28.86
N SER A 69 5.11 3.06 29.32
CA SER A 69 5.88 4.11 28.64
C SER A 69 6.44 3.63 27.30
N ASP A 70 6.82 4.57 26.45
CA ASP A 70 7.41 4.23 25.15
C ASP A 70 8.70 3.40 25.35
N GLU A 71 9.53 3.76 26.31
CA GLU A 71 10.77 3.05 26.63
C GLU A 71 10.48 1.62 27.10
N GLU A 72 9.50 1.44 27.96
CA GLU A 72 9.07 0.12 28.44
C GLU A 72 8.57 -0.75 27.29
N LEU A 73 7.71 -0.22 26.41
CA LEU A 73 7.23 -0.94 25.24
C LEU A 73 8.37 -1.34 24.30
N GLN A 74 9.33 -0.46 24.06
CA GLN A 74 10.48 -0.75 23.23
C GLN A 74 11.35 -1.87 23.83
N GLN A 75 11.53 -1.88 25.13
CA GLN A 75 12.28 -2.93 25.81
C GLN A 75 11.53 -4.27 25.72
N ARG A 76 10.22 -4.29 26.01
CA ARG A 76 9.38 -5.49 25.92
C ARG A 76 9.40 -6.11 24.51
N ILE A 77 9.29 -5.28 23.46
CA ILE A 77 9.39 -5.74 22.07
C ILE A 77 10.77 -6.39 21.80
N SER A 78 11.84 -5.72 22.22
CA SER A 78 13.20 -6.22 22.02
C SER A 78 13.45 -7.54 22.72
N ASP A 79 12.99 -7.66 23.98
CA ASP A 79 13.14 -8.86 24.78
C ASP A 79 12.34 -10.04 24.22
N ALA A 80 11.09 -9.83 23.83
CA ALA A 80 10.25 -10.85 23.21
C ALA A 80 10.84 -11.30 21.85
N LYS A 81 11.28 -10.35 21.02
CA LYS A 81 11.97 -10.68 19.76
C LYS A 81 13.22 -11.53 20.00
N GLN A 82 14.03 -11.19 21.00
CA GLN A 82 15.24 -11.95 21.35
C GLN A 82 14.89 -13.38 21.78
N ARG A 83 13.85 -13.55 22.61
CA ARG A 83 13.42 -14.89 23.10
C ARG A 83 12.81 -15.75 22.01
N LEU A 84 12.04 -15.17 21.09
CA LEU A 84 11.49 -15.87 19.92
C LEU A 84 12.60 -16.25 18.91
N GLY A 85 13.64 -15.43 18.80
CA GLY A 85 14.83 -15.72 18.00
C GLY A 85 14.50 -16.00 16.52
N SER A 86 15.07 -17.06 15.96
CA SER A 86 14.90 -17.45 14.56
C SER A 86 13.47 -17.90 14.19
N LYS A 87 12.63 -18.20 15.17
CA LYS A 87 11.22 -18.55 14.96
C LYS A 87 10.34 -17.39 14.52
N LEU A 88 10.82 -16.16 14.69
CA LEU A 88 10.12 -14.93 14.38
C LEU A 88 10.69 -14.23 13.16
N LEU A 89 9.79 -13.77 12.30
CA LEU A 89 10.08 -12.86 11.20
C LEU A 89 9.18 -11.63 11.34
N ILE A 90 9.75 -10.43 11.50
CA ILE A 90 9.00 -9.16 11.51
C ILE A 90 9.19 -8.44 10.18
N LEU A 91 8.09 -8.23 9.46
CA LEU A 91 8.05 -7.48 8.21
C LEU A 91 7.49 -6.09 8.47
N GLY A 92 8.22 -5.03 8.11
CA GLY A 92 7.85 -3.63 8.33
C GLY A 92 7.68 -2.85 7.03
N HIS A 93 6.49 -2.31 6.77
CA HIS A 93 6.29 -1.44 5.61
C HIS A 93 6.95 -0.09 5.82
N PHE A 94 7.49 0.53 4.76
CA PHE A 94 8.13 1.85 4.78
C PHE A 94 7.30 2.96 5.45
N TYR A 95 5.97 2.87 5.46
CA TYR A 95 5.07 3.87 6.06
C TYR A 95 4.82 3.68 7.55
N GLN A 96 5.41 2.66 8.16
CA GLN A 96 5.36 2.51 9.60
C GLN A 96 6.22 3.54 10.31
N ARG A 97 5.83 3.88 11.54
CA ARG A 97 6.61 4.75 12.44
C ARG A 97 7.96 4.11 12.81
N ASP A 98 8.93 4.93 13.18
CA ASP A 98 10.29 4.46 13.48
C ASP A 98 10.35 3.52 14.69
N GLU A 99 9.45 3.72 15.68
CA GLU A 99 9.31 2.88 16.86
C GLU A 99 8.92 1.43 16.52
N ILE A 100 8.36 1.21 15.34
CA ILE A 100 8.04 -0.12 14.79
C ILE A 100 9.16 -0.60 13.88
N ILE A 101 9.60 0.25 12.95
CA ILE A 101 10.56 -0.12 11.89
C ILE A 101 11.89 -0.62 12.46
N LYS A 102 12.35 -0.05 13.56
CA LYS A 102 13.61 -0.47 14.19
C LYS A 102 13.63 -1.92 14.67
N HIS A 103 12.46 -2.54 14.83
CA HIS A 103 12.33 -3.95 15.23
C HIS A 103 12.10 -4.89 14.03
N ALA A 104 11.84 -4.36 12.83
CA ALA A 104 11.61 -5.19 11.65
C ALA A 104 12.91 -5.89 11.20
N ASP A 105 12.79 -7.11 10.71
CA ASP A 105 13.90 -7.86 10.10
C ASP A 105 14.08 -7.45 8.64
N PHE A 106 12.97 -7.15 7.96
CA PHE A 106 12.96 -6.58 6.62
C PHE A 106 12.05 -5.35 6.58
N VAL A 107 12.55 -4.30 5.93
CA VAL A 107 11.81 -3.06 5.69
C VAL A 107 11.73 -2.83 4.19
N GLY A 108 10.51 -2.64 3.68
CA GLY A 108 10.33 -2.52 2.24
C GLY A 108 8.97 -1.96 1.82
N ASP A 109 8.77 -1.89 0.50
CA ASP A 109 7.46 -1.71 -0.11
C ASP A 109 6.69 -3.04 -0.18
N SER A 110 5.46 -3.00 -0.67
CA SER A 110 4.60 -4.19 -0.75
C SER A 110 5.19 -5.32 -1.61
N PHE A 111 5.95 -4.99 -2.68
CA PHE A 111 6.59 -5.99 -3.53
C PHE A 111 7.73 -6.70 -2.78
N GLN A 112 8.62 -5.91 -2.17
CA GLN A 112 9.76 -6.44 -1.45
C GLN A 112 9.31 -7.29 -0.25
N LEU A 113 8.32 -6.82 0.52
CA LEU A 113 7.82 -7.56 1.67
C LEU A 113 7.09 -8.85 1.29
N ALA A 114 6.34 -8.86 0.16
CA ALA A 114 5.75 -10.08 -0.38
C ALA A 114 6.83 -11.12 -0.73
N LYS A 115 7.95 -10.68 -1.31
CA LYS A 115 9.12 -11.53 -1.58
C LYS A 115 9.76 -12.01 -0.27
N ASN A 116 10.03 -11.10 0.68
CA ASN A 116 10.66 -11.45 1.95
C ASN A 116 9.85 -12.44 2.79
N ALA A 117 8.51 -12.44 2.67
CA ALA A 117 7.65 -13.43 3.32
C ALA A 117 7.99 -14.87 2.89
N THR A 118 8.54 -15.06 1.69
CA THR A 118 8.93 -16.40 1.16
C THR A 118 10.38 -16.78 1.48
N GLU A 119 11.20 -15.86 1.98
CA GLU A 119 12.64 -16.07 2.17
C GLU A 119 13.00 -16.71 3.52
N ARG A 120 12.03 -16.82 4.45
CA ARG A 120 12.24 -17.37 5.78
C ARG A 120 11.24 -18.50 6.10
N PRO A 121 11.27 -19.61 5.33
CA PRO A 121 10.38 -20.75 5.59
C PRO A 121 10.71 -21.47 6.91
N ASP A 122 11.83 -21.15 7.52
CA ASP A 122 12.29 -21.64 8.82
C ASP A 122 11.65 -20.91 10.02
N ALA A 123 11.03 -19.75 9.81
CA ALA A 123 10.33 -19.01 10.87
C ALA A 123 8.95 -19.61 11.13
N ASP A 124 8.58 -19.82 12.39
CA ASP A 124 7.25 -20.30 12.78
C ASP A 124 6.19 -19.20 12.67
N HIS A 125 6.60 -17.96 12.90
CA HIS A 125 5.71 -16.79 13.01
C HIS A 125 6.18 -15.63 12.14
N ILE A 126 5.26 -15.08 11.37
CA ILE A 126 5.45 -13.83 10.61
C ILE A 126 4.58 -12.76 11.27
N VAL A 127 5.18 -11.71 11.81
CA VAL A 127 4.46 -10.53 12.30
C VAL A 127 4.55 -9.44 11.25
N PHE A 128 3.40 -9.07 10.67
CA PHE A 128 3.34 -8.11 9.59
C PHE A 128 2.98 -6.72 10.12
N CYS A 129 3.97 -5.84 10.25
CA CYS A 129 3.78 -4.43 10.58
C CYS A 129 3.45 -3.63 9.32
N GLY A 130 2.19 -3.68 8.92
CA GLY A 130 1.63 -3.06 7.72
C GLY A 130 0.12 -2.97 7.84
N VAL A 131 -0.58 -3.28 6.75
CA VAL A 131 -2.05 -3.31 6.70
C VAL A 131 -2.55 -4.68 6.25
N HIS A 132 -3.85 -4.92 6.45
CA HIS A 132 -4.50 -6.21 6.33
C HIS A 132 -4.19 -6.95 5.02
N PHE A 133 -4.35 -6.32 3.86
CA PHE A 133 -4.10 -6.97 2.56
C PHE A 133 -2.64 -7.42 2.36
N MET A 134 -1.70 -6.80 3.07
CA MET A 134 -0.28 -7.22 3.06
C MET A 134 -0.09 -8.48 3.89
N ALA A 135 -0.75 -8.54 5.04
CA ALA A 135 -0.74 -9.73 5.90
C ALA A 135 -1.43 -10.92 5.21
N GLU A 136 -2.56 -10.70 4.52
CA GLU A 136 -3.18 -11.73 3.65
C GLU A 136 -2.21 -12.22 2.57
N THR A 137 -1.47 -11.30 1.94
CA THR A 137 -0.48 -11.67 0.92
C THR A 137 0.64 -12.52 1.53
N ALA A 138 1.09 -12.19 2.74
CA ALA A 138 2.08 -12.98 3.44
C ALA A 138 1.54 -14.38 3.79
N ASP A 139 0.30 -14.50 4.23
CA ASP A 139 -0.36 -15.78 4.52
C ASP A 139 -0.46 -16.66 3.26
N ILE A 140 -0.89 -16.08 2.13
CA ILE A 140 -0.99 -16.79 0.84
C ILE A 140 0.36 -17.33 0.36
N LEU A 141 1.44 -16.58 0.60
CA LEU A 141 2.78 -16.89 0.09
C LEU A 141 3.62 -17.70 1.07
N SER A 142 3.29 -17.72 2.35
CA SER A 142 3.98 -18.48 3.39
C SER A 142 3.72 -19.99 3.28
N THR A 143 4.38 -20.77 4.13
CA THR A 143 4.11 -22.19 4.23
C THR A 143 2.91 -22.45 5.16
N PRO A 144 2.20 -23.60 5.03
CA PRO A 144 1.04 -23.90 5.88
C PRO A 144 1.35 -23.98 7.39
N GLU A 145 2.62 -24.23 7.73
CA GLU A 145 3.09 -24.33 9.12
C GLU A 145 3.28 -22.95 9.75
N GLN A 146 3.50 -21.91 8.95
CA GLN A 146 3.73 -20.56 9.43
C GLN A 146 2.41 -19.89 9.83
N SER A 147 2.46 -19.07 10.86
CA SER A 147 1.34 -18.21 11.23
C SER A 147 1.67 -16.75 10.90
N VAL A 148 0.71 -16.05 10.31
CA VAL A 148 0.83 -14.62 10.04
C VAL A 148 -0.02 -13.85 11.05
N THR A 149 0.59 -12.89 11.73
CA THR A 149 -0.07 -12.03 12.74
C THR A 149 -0.03 -10.58 12.27
N LEU A 150 -1.18 -9.91 12.30
CA LEU A 150 -1.30 -8.46 12.16
C LEU A 150 -1.49 -7.86 13.57
N PRO A 151 -0.54 -7.08 14.10
CA PRO A 151 -0.61 -6.62 15.50
C PRO A 151 -1.91 -5.91 15.86
N ASN A 152 -2.52 -5.17 14.93
CA ASN A 152 -3.82 -4.55 15.09
C ASN A 152 -4.69 -4.83 13.85
N LEU A 153 -5.79 -5.58 14.02
CA LEU A 153 -6.69 -5.96 12.93
C LEU A 153 -7.42 -4.78 12.28
N SER A 154 -7.54 -3.65 12.98
CA SER A 154 -8.14 -2.44 12.40
C SER A 154 -7.18 -1.66 11.47
N ALA A 155 -5.96 -2.15 11.26
CA ALA A 155 -5.03 -1.62 10.28
C ALA A 155 -5.42 -2.05 8.86
N GLY A 156 -6.48 -1.47 8.31
CA GLY A 156 -6.98 -1.68 6.95
C GLY A 156 -6.35 -0.74 5.91
N CYS A 157 -7.01 -0.60 4.76
CA CYS A 157 -6.61 0.34 3.72
C CYS A 157 -7.84 0.87 3.00
N SER A 158 -8.13 2.16 3.15
CA SER A 158 -9.33 2.78 2.55
C SER A 158 -9.37 2.67 1.01
N MET A 159 -8.22 2.61 0.35
CA MET A 159 -8.16 2.38 -1.10
C MET A 159 -8.54 0.93 -1.45
N ALA A 160 -8.05 -0.04 -0.68
CA ALA A 160 -8.42 -1.44 -0.87
C ALA A 160 -9.94 -1.63 -0.72
N ASP A 161 -10.58 -0.86 0.18
CA ASP A 161 -12.04 -0.88 0.42
C ASP A 161 -12.87 -0.25 -0.70
N MET A 162 -12.24 0.50 -1.61
CA MET A 162 -12.94 1.13 -2.74
C MET A 162 -13.28 0.15 -3.87
N ALA A 163 -12.83 -1.10 -3.77
CA ALA A 163 -13.24 -2.19 -4.65
C ALA A 163 -13.46 -3.46 -3.82
N ASN A 164 -14.65 -4.04 -3.91
CA ASN A 164 -14.94 -5.36 -3.35
C ASN A 164 -15.26 -6.35 -4.47
N ILE A 165 -15.25 -7.64 -4.13
CA ILE A 165 -15.40 -8.71 -5.13
C ILE A 165 -16.76 -8.67 -5.84
N ASP A 166 -17.85 -8.30 -5.14
CA ASP A 166 -19.18 -8.21 -5.74
C ASP A 166 -19.22 -7.13 -6.83
N GLN A 167 -18.68 -5.95 -6.52
CA GLN A 167 -18.60 -4.83 -7.46
C GLN A 167 -17.70 -5.14 -8.66
N VAL A 168 -16.56 -5.82 -8.42
CA VAL A 168 -15.64 -6.19 -9.51
C VAL A 168 -16.25 -7.28 -10.37
N GLN A 169 -16.97 -8.24 -9.79
CA GLN A 169 -17.67 -9.27 -10.55
C GLN A 169 -18.78 -8.65 -11.42
N GLU A 170 -19.59 -7.74 -10.85
CA GLU A 170 -20.61 -7.02 -11.62
C GLU A 170 -20.00 -6.22 -12.77
N CYS A 171 -18.92 -5.49 -12.51
CA CYS A 171 -18.18 -4.77 -13.55
C CYS A 171 -17.70 -5.71 -14.65
N TRP A 172 -17.14 -6.86 -14.27
CA TRP A 172 -16.63 -7.86 -15.20
C TRP A 172 -17.69 -8.43 -16.11
N ASP A 173 -18.85 -8.74 -15.55
CA ASP A 173 -20.00 -9.28 -16.29
C ASP A 173 -20.53 -8.26 -17.31
N GLN A 174 -20.71 -7.00 -16.88
CA GLN A 174 -21.13 -5.90 -17.77
C GLN A 174 -20.10 -5.62 -18.87
N LEU A 175 -18.81 -5.63 -18.55
CA LEU A 175 -17.76 -5.48 -19.55
C LEU A 175 -17.69 -6.68 -20.51
N GLY A 176 -18.03 -7.87 -20.04
CA GLY A 176 -18.18 -9.08 -20.87
C GLY A 176 -19.30 -8.93 -21.91
N GLU A 177 -20.42 -8.30 -21.54
CA GLU A 177 -21.51 -8.00 -22.48
C GLU A 177 -21.08 -6.95 -23.53
N ILE A 178 -20.31 -5.94 -23.13
CA ILE A 178 -19.88 -4.85 -24.02
C ILE A 178 -18.73 -5.28 -24.94
N CYS A 179 -17.75 -5.98 -24.39
CA CYS A 179 -16.47 -6.28 -25.09
C CYS A 179 -16.41 -7.69 -25.64
N GLY A 180 -17.32 -8.58 -25.23
CA GLY A 180 -17.24 -10.03 -25.46
C GLY A 180 -16.36 -10.74 -24.44
N THR A 181 -16.53 -12.08 -24.37
CA THR A 181 -15.80 -12.93 -23.40
C THR A 181 -14.84 -13.91 -24.07
N GLN A 182 -14.93 -14.09 -25.40
CA GLN A 182 -14.10 -15.03 -26.13
C GLN A 182 -12.81 -14.35 -26.63
N PRO A 183 -11.69 -15.05 -26.63
CA PRO A 183 -10.48 -14.58 -27.29
C PRO A 183 -10.74 -14.19 -28.74
N ASP A 184 -9.94 -13.28 -29.27
CA ASP A 184 -10.00 -12.93 -30.68
C ASP A 184 -9.30 -13.94 -31.60
N SER A 185 -9.23 -13.64 -32.89
CA SER A 185 -8.57 -14.49 -33.91
C SER A 185 -7.09 -14.76 -33.62
N ASP A 186 -6.43 -13.86 -32.90
CA ASP A 186 -5.02 -13.95 -32.54
C ASP A 186 -4.80 -14.59 -31.16
N GLY A 187 -5.89 -15.04 -30.52
CA GLY A 187 -5.89 -15.68 -29.20
C GLY A 187 -5.78 -14.70 -28.02
N LEU A 188 -5.88 -13.38 -28.27
CA LEU A 188 -5.85 -12.37 -27.22
C LEU A 188 -7.19 -12.33 -26.47
N GLN A 189 -7.13 -12.33 -25.14
CA GLN A 189 -8.31 -12.12 -24.30
C GLN A 189 -8.90 -10.74 -24.53
N GLN A 190 -10.22 -10.59 -24.38
CA GLN A 190 -10.85 -9.29 -24.55
C GLN A 190 -10.43 -8.33 -23.45
N ILE A 191 -10.29 -8.82 -22.22
CA ILE A 191 -9.90 -8.03 -21.04
C ILE A 191 -8.97 -8.87 -20.16
N ILE A 192 -7.92 -8.26 -19.64
CA ILE A 192 -7.08 -8.82 -18.56
C ILE A 192 -7.34 -8.03 -17.29
N PRO A 193 -7.78 -8.66 -16.20
CA PRO A 193 -7.91 -7.99 -14.90
C PRO A 193 -6.55 -7.85 -14.25
N VAL A 194 -6.22 -6.63 -13.83
CA VAL A 194 -4.99 -6.30 -13.09
C VAL A 194 -5.39 -5.64 -11.78
N THR A 195 -5.07 -6.29 -10.67
CA THR A 195 -5.29 -5.68 -9.37
C THR A 195 -4.01 -5.11 -8.80
N TYR A 196 -4.10 -3.91 -8.26
CA TYR A 196 -3.03 -3.37 -7.43
C TYR A 196 -2.92 -4.21 -6.14
N MET A 197 -1.71 -4.37 -5.61
CA MET A 197 -1.43 -5.11 -4.38
C MET A 197 -2.36 -4.69 -3.22
N ASN A 198 -2.74 -3.40 -3.20
CA ASN A 198 -3.65 -2.80 -2.24
C ASN A 198 -5.11 -3.19 -2.56
N SER A 199 -5.41 -4.46 -2.36
CA SER A 199 -6.70 -5.10 -2.60
C SER A 199 -6.82 -6.36 -1.73
N SER A 200 -8.04 -6.85 -1.49
CA SER A 200 -8.29 -8.07 -0.73
C SER A 200 -7.75 -9.33 -1.42
N ALA A 201 -7.61 -10.39 -0.65
CA ALA A 201 -7.26 -11.72 -1.18
C ALA A 201 -8.27 -12.18 -2.24
N ALA A 202 -9.57 -11.90 -2.05
CA ALA A 202 -10.64 -12.23 -3.00
C ALA A 202 -10.44 -11.57 -4.38
N LEU A 203 -9.97 -10.33 -4.42
CA LEU A 203 -9.66 -9.63 -5.67
C LEU A 203 -8.39 -10.17 -6.36
N LYS A 204 -7.40 -10.59 -5.58
CA LYS A 204 -6.22 -11.28 -6.11
C LYS A 204 -6.60 -12.64 -6.69
N ALA A 205 -7.49 -13.39 -6.00
CA ALA A 205 -8.05 -14.65 -6.48
C ALA A 205 -8.85 -14.46 -7.77
N PHE A 206 -9.68 -13.40 -7.83
CA PHE A 206 -10.39 -13.03 -9.05
C PHE A 206 -9.44 -12.85 -10.24
N CYS A 207 -8.33 -12.13 -10.06
CA CYS A 207 -7.30 -12.01 -11.09
C CYS A 207 -6.68 -13.36 -11.45
N GLY A 208 -6.41 -14.20 -10.45
CA GLY A 208 -5.82 -15.53 -10.67
C GLY A 208 -6.64 -16.41 -11.59
N ARG A 209 -7.94 -16.57 -11.30
CA ARG A 209 -8.88 -17.42 -12.06
C ARG A 209 -9.27 -16.84 -13.43
N ASN A 210 -9.22 -15.51 -13.60
CA ASN A 210 -9.56 -14.84 -14.85
C ASN A 210 -8.33 -14.47 -15.71
N GLY A 211 -7.21 -15.16 -15.55
CA GLY A 211 -6.02 -14.96 -16.37
C GLY A 211 -5.26 -13.66 -16.11
N GLY A 212 -5.61 -12.95 -15.03
CA GLY A 212 -5.02 -11.67 -14.63
C GLY A 212 -3.78 -11.79 -13.74
N ILE A 213 -3.38 -10.67 -13.16
CA ILE A 213 -2.13 -10.53 -12.42
C ILE A 213 -2.28 -9.47 -11.33
N VAL A 214 -1.47 -9.56 -10.26
CA VAL A 214 -1.27 -8.48 -9.28
C VAL A 214 -0.17 -7.55 -9.76
N CYS A 215 -0.27 -6.26 -9.46
CA CYS A 215 0.85 -5.32 -9.62
C CYS A 215 1.17 -4.58 -8.33
N THR A 216 2.34 -3.95 -8.29
CA THR A 216 2.74 -2.98 -7.28
C THR A 216 3.17 -1.69 -7.96
N SER A 217 3.35 -0.60 -7.22
CA SER A 217 3.90 0.63 -7.79
C SER A 217 5.32 0.45 -8.35
N SER A 218 6.04 -0.57 -7.89
CA SER A 218 7.40 -0.87 -8.36
C SER A 218 7.44 -1.53 -9.73
N ASN A 219 6.44 -2.36 -10.08
CA ASN A 219 6.44 -3.13 -11.33
C ASN A 219 5.21 -2.87 -12.23
N ALA A 220 4.42 -1.83 -11.97
CA ALA A 220 3.18 -1.55 -12.71
C ALA A 220 3.41 -1.46 -14.22
N HIS A 221 4.49 -0.82 -14.67
CA HIS A 221 4.82 -0.72 -16.10
C HIS A 221 5.00 -2.10 -16.76
N ALA A 222 5.87 -2.93 -16.18
CA ALA A 222 6.16 -4.27 -16.71
C ALA A 222 4.93 -5.20 -16.62
N VAL A 223 4.10 -5.03 -15.58
CA VAL A 223 2.82 -5.76 -15.46
C VAL A 223 1.83 -5.35 -16.55
N LEU A 224 1.72 -4.07 -16.87
CA LEU A 224 0.86 -3.62 -17.98
C LEU A 224 1.37 -4.13 -19.34
N GLU A 225 2.68 -4.14 -19.58
CA GLU A 225 3.24 -4.78 -20.79
C GLU A 225 2.87 -6.27 -20.85
N TRP A 226 3.01 -6.98 -19.72
CA TRP A 226 2.62 -8.37 -19.60
C TRP A 226 1.14 -8.58 -19.93
N ALA A 227 0.26 -7.70 -19.43
CA ALA A 227 -1.18 -7.78 -19.63
C ALA A 227 -1.57 -7.47 -21.10
N PHE A 228 -1.00 -6.42 -21.69
CA PHE A 228 -1.27 -6.05 -23.09
C PHE A 228 -0.73 -7.06 -24.12
N ALA A 229 0.29 -7.84 -23.75
CA ALA A 229 0.74 -8.97 -24.57
C ALA A 229 -0.25 -10.15 -24.57
N ARG A 230 -1.28 -10.15 -23.71
CA ARG A 230 -2.24 -11.25 -23.51
C ARG A 230 -3.70 -10.84 -23.75
N GLY A 231 -3.98 -9.57 -23.75
CA GLY A 231 -5.32 -9.05 -23.94
C GLY A 231 -5.37 -7.71 -24.61
N LYS A 232 -6.52 -7.41 -25.18
CA LYS A 232 -6.77 -6.15 -25.89
C LYS A 232 -6.88 -4.96 -24.95
N ARG A 233 -7.40 -5.21 -23.72
CA ARG A 233 -7.72 -4.22 -22.72
C ARG A 233 -7.25 -4.69 -21.34
N VAL A 234 -7.08 -3.74 -20.45
CA VAL A 234 -6.83 -3.99 -19.04
C VAL A 234 -7.98 -3.38 -18.22
N LEU A 235 -8.55 -4.15 -17.30
CA LEU A 235 -9.34 -3.63 -16.18
C LEU A 235 -8.41 -3.48 -14.99
N PHE A 236 -8.15 -2.25 -14.58
CA PHE A 236 -7.20 -1.93 -13.51
C PHE A 236 -7.92 -1.39 -12.27
N PHE A 237 -7.75 -2.04 -11.15
CA PHE A 237 -8.37 -1.68 -9.87
C PHE A 237 -7.42 -1.91 -8.68
N PRO A 238 -7.66 -1.29 -7.48
CA PRO A 238 -8.68 -0.28 -7.24
C PRO A 238 -8.21 1.16 -7.54
N ASP A 239 -6.91 1.44 -7.74
CA ASP A 239 -6.36 2.80 -7.86
C ASP A 239 -6.38 3.33 -9.30
N GLN A 240 -7.11 4.43 -9.53
CA GLN A 240 -7.17 5.06 -10.85
C GLN A 240 -5.89 5.78 -11.23
N HIS A 241 -5.18 6.34 -10.26
CA HIS A 241 -4.03 7.21 -10.52
C HIS A 241 -2.81 6.40 -10.92
N LEU A 242 -2.47 5.35 -10.17
CA LEU A 242 -1.39 4.44 -10.54
C LEU A 242 -1.60 3.89 -11.96
N GLY A 243 -2.81 3.38 -12.23
CA GLY A 243 -3.15 2.85 -13.55
C GLY A 243 -3.01 3.90 -14.65
N ARG A 244 -3.61 5.09 -14.46
CA ARG A 244 -3.58 6.20 -15.43
C ARG A 244 -2.17 6.69 -15.68
N ASN A 245 -1.41 6.98 -14.64
CA ASN A 245 -0.08 7.54 -14.76
C ASN A 245 0.88 6.56 -15.43
N THR A 246 0.77 5.26 -15.10
CA THR A 246 1.57 4.21 -15.75
C THR A 246 1.21 4.06 -17.22
N ALA A 247 -0.08 3.97 -17.55
CA ALA A 247 -0.54 3.82 -18.94
C ALA A 247 -0.19 5.04 -19.80
N ARG A 248 -0.27 6.27 -19.25
CA ARG A 248 0.20 7.48 -19.91
C ARG A 248 1.69 7.45 -20.23
N ALA A 249 2.50 6.99 -19.28
CA ALA A 249 3.94 6.82 -19.51
C ALA A 249 4.24 5.82 -20.63
N MET A 250 3.34 4.86 -20.89
CA MET A 250 3.40 3.93 -22.02
C MET A 250 2.83 4.50 -23.32
N GLY A 251 2.38 5.76 -23.33
CA GLY A 251 1.85 6.43 -24.51
C GLY A 251 0.37 6.18 -24.81
N ILE A 252 -0.38 5.56 -23.90
CA ILE A 252 -1.83 5.37 -24.06
C ILE A 252 -2.53 6.71 -23.82
N PRO A 253 -3.39 7.18 -24.74
CA PRO A 253 -4.08 8.46 -24.60
C PRO A 253 -5.22 8.37 -23.56
N LEU A 254 -5.53 9.50 -22.90
CA LEU A 254 -6.61 9.57 -21.90
C LEU A 254 -7.99 9.18 -22.48
N SER A 255 -8.23 9.41 -23.78
CA SER A 255 -9.46 9.00 -24.46
C SER A 255 -9.67 7.49 -24.53
N GLU A 256 -8.63 6.70 -24.29
CA GLU A 256 -8.68 5.24 -24.23
C GLU A 256 -8.64 4.71 -22.78
N MET A 257 -8.83 5.59 -21.78
CA MET A 257 -8.82 5.28 -20.35
C MET A 257 -10.13 5.68 -19.64
N PRO A 258 -11.29 5.14 -20.02
CA PRO A 258 -12.53 5.45 -19.34
C PRO A 258 -12.47 5.00 -17.86
N LEU A 259 -13.20 5.76 -17.03
CA LEU A 259 -13.29 5.50 -15.59
C LEU A 259 -14.55 4.68 -15.29
N TRP A 260 -14.39 3.56 -14.61
CA TRP A 260 -15.47 2.79 -14.05
C TRP A 260 -15.83 3.29 -12.64
N ASP A 261 -17.07 3.74 -12.45
CA ASP A 261 -17.60 4.18 -11.16
C ASP A 261 -18.55 3.11 -10.60
N PRO A 262 -18.15 2.32 -9.59
CA PRO A 262 -18.95 1.22 -9.07
C PRO A 262 -20.24 1.66 -8.37
N PHE A 263 -20.42 2.95 -8.11
CA PHE A 263 -21.62 3.51 -7.49
C PHE A 263 -22.63 4.04 -8.52
N LYS A 264 -22.37 3.88 -9.80
CA LYS A 264 -23.29 4.25 -10.87
C LYS A 264 -23.88 3.01 -11.50
N ALA A 265 -25.22 3.03 -11.66
CA ALA A 265 -25.93 1.97 -12.35
C ALA A 265 -25.54 1.89 -13.84
N GLN A 266 -25.65 0.70 -14.41
CA GLN A 266 -25.49 0.42 -15.85
C GLN A 266 -24.15 0.86 -16.46
N GLY A 267 -23.07 0.25 -16.02
CA GLY A 267 -21.78 0.38 -16.69
C GLY A 267 -20.95 1.60 -16.31
N GLY A 268 -21.15 2.15 -15.13
CA GLY A 268 -20.29 3.20 -14.64
C GLY A 268 -20.57 4.57 -15.23
N ALA A 269 -19.51 5.40 -15.37
CA ALA A 269 -19.65 6.81 -15.75
C ALA A 269 -19.54 7.09 -17.25
N ALA A 270 -19.01 6.13 -18.04
CA ALA A 270 -18.73 6.29 -19.46
C ALA A 270 -19.79 5.62 -20.34
N ASP A 271 -19.86 6.01 -21.61
CA ASP A 271 -20.66 5.34 -22.62
C ASP A 271 -20.13 3.90 -22.84
N PRO A 272 -20.97 2.86 -23.01
CA PRO A 272 -20.52 1.52 -23.39
C PRO A 272 -19.56 1.49 -24.58
N ALA A 273 -19.72 2.39 -25.55
CA ALA A 273 -18.82 2.53 -26.68
C ALA A 273 -17.40 2.98 -26.27
N ASP A 274 -17.26 3.71 -25.17
CA ASP A 274 -15.94 4.11 -24.64
C ASP A 274 -15.20 2.91 -24.05
N TYR A 275 -15.91 2.04 -23.33
CA TYR A 275 -15.33 0.77 -22.84
C TYR A 275 -14.93 -0.17 -23.98
N ALA A 276 -15.76 -0.25 -25.02
CA ALA A 276 -15.47 -1.08 -26.20
C ALA A 276 -14.18 -0.63 -26.94
N ARG A 277 -13.87 0.68 -26.92
CA ARG A 277 -12.66 1.26 -27.55
C ARG A 277 -11.45 1.34 -26.58
N ALA A 278 -11.69 1.16 -25.29
CA ALA A 278 -10.67 1.37 -24.27
C ALA A 278 -9.45 0.45 -24.47
N LYS A 279 -8.29 0.96 -24.12
CA LYS A 279 -7.10 0.16 -23.81
C LYS A 279 -7.00 -0.12 -22.31
N MET A 280 -7.39 0.84 -21.47
CA MET A 280 -7.28 0.75 -20.02
C MET A 280 -8.59 1.20 -19.38
N ILE A 281 -9.29 0.32 -18.70
CA ILE A 281 -10.48 0.65 -17.93
C ILE A 281 -10.03 0.85 -16.48
N LEU A 282 -10.21 2.05 -15.95
CA LEU A 282 -9.73 2.45 -14.63
C LEU A 282 -10.86 2.40 -13.61
N TRP A 283 -10.63 1.76 -12.49
CA TRP A 283 -11.53 1.78 -11.35
C TRP A 283 -11.44 3.11 -10.60
N LYS A 284 -12.58 3.66 -10.16
CA LYS A 284 -12.66 4.96 -9.47
C LYS A 284 -12.29 4.86 -7.99
N GLY A 285 -11.10 4.41 -7.69
CA GLY A 285 -10.52 4.42 -6.35
C GLY A 285 -9.23 5.26 -6.32
N PHE A 286 -8.76 5.56 -5.12
CA PHE A 286 -7.58 6.40 -4.90
C PHE A 286 -7.01 6.23 -3.49
N CYS A 287 -5.73 6.53 -3.32
CA CYS A 287 -5.10 6.61 -2.00
C CYS A 287 -5.40 7.97 -1.34
N SER A 288 -5.98 7.97 -0.13
CA SER A 288 -6.30 9.19 0.62
C SER A 288 -5.06 10.02 0.98
N VAL A 289 -3.89 9.40 1.14
CA VAL A 289 -2.62 10.10 1.39
C VAL A 289 -2.17 10.85 0.14
N HIS A 290 -2.08 10.13 -0.99
CA HIS A 290 -1.52 10.69 -2.23
C HIS A 290 -2.48 11.66 -2.95
N GLN A 291 -3.79 11.51 -2.76
CA GLN A 291 -4.80 12.43 -3.29
C GLN A 291 -4.71 13.86 -2.70
N ARG A 292 -4.03 14.03 -1.57
CA ARG A 292 -3.89 15.33 -0.90
C ARG A 292 -2.80 16.21 -1.49
N PHE A 293 -1.86 15.65 -2.23
CA PHE A 293 -0.82 16.45 -2.87
C PHE A 293 -1.39 17.23 -4.05
N THR A 294 -0.99 18.50 -4.17
CA THR A 294 -1.49 19.44 -5.17
C THR A 294 -0.35 20.12 -5.94
N VAL A 295 -0.68 20.67 -7.10
CA VAL A 295 0.28 21.42 -7.93
C VAL A 295 0.75 22.68 -7.19
N GLU A 296 -0.13 23.32 -6.42
CA GLU A 296 0.21 24.51 -5.62
C GLU A 296 1.27 24.20 -4.56
N GLN A 297 1.28 22.99 -4.01
CA GLN A 297 2.32 22.55 -3.07
C GLN A 297 3.67 22.39 -3.79
N VAL A 298 3.66 21.85 -5.01
CA VAL A 298 4.87 21.76 -5.86
C VAL A 298 5.43 23.15 -6.18
N GLU A 299 4.57 24.08 -6.60
CA GLU A 299 4.97 25.47 -6.89
C GLU A 299 5.52 26.18 -5.65
N ARG A 300 4.88 25.98 -4.50
CA ARG A 300 5.31 26.53 -3.22
C ARG A 300 6.69 25.99 -2.81
N ALA A 301 6.92 24.70 -2.97
CA ALA A 301 8.23 24.08 -2.72
C ALA A 301 9.31 24.69 -3.62
N ARG A 302 9.04 24.83 -4.92
CA ARG A 302 9.97 25.44 -5.88
C ARG A 302 10.26 26.91 -5.59
N LYS A 303 9.26 27.67 -5.13
CA LYS A 303 9.45 29.06 -4.71
C LYS A 303 10.29 29.16 -3.44
N ALA A 304 10.05 28.28 -2.46
CA ALA A 304 10.76 28.30 -1.18
C ALA A 304 12.19 27.79 -1.28
N TYR A 305 12.43 26.80 -2.15
CA TYR A 305 13.73 26.14 -2.36
C TYR A 305 14.07 26.14 -3.86
N PRO A 306 14.65 27.23 -4.40
CA PRO A 306 15.05 27.28 -5.80
C PRO A 306 15.99 26.12 -6.15
N GLY A 307 15.66 25.36 -7.22
CA GLY A 307 16.39 24.17 -7.61
C GLY A 307 16.00 22.88 -6.85
N VAL A 308 14.95 22.92 -6.03
CA VAL A 308 14.42 21.72 -5.36
C VAL A 308 14.01 20.67 -6.38
N LYS A 309 14.40 19.40 -6.14
CA LYS A 309 13.92 18.25 -6.88
C LYS A 309 12.62 17.76 -6.24
N VAL A 310 11.55 17.70 -7.04
CA VAL A 310 10.25 17.19 -6.58
C VAL A 310 10.06 15.77 -7.05
N ILE A 311 9.86 14.84 -6.12
CA ILE A 311 9.66 13.41 -6.40
C ILE A 311 8.35 12.96 -5.77
N VAL A 312 7.47 12.32 -6.54
CA VAL A 312 6.16 11.92 -6.06
C VAL A 312 5.86 10.44 -6.33
N HIS A 313 4.98 9.88 -5.51
CA HIS A 313 4.47 8.53 -5.73
C HIS A 313 3.44 8.52 -6.89
N PRO A 314 3.39 7.48 -7.74
CA PRO A 314 2.49 7.43 -8.89
C PRO A 314 0.99 7.31 -8.56
N GLU A 315 0.63 7.15 -7.29
CA GLU A 315 -0.75 7.29 -6.80
C GLU A 315 -1.19 8.76 -6.63
N CYS A 316 -0.29 9.73 -6.81
CA CYS A 316 -0.65 11.14 -6.88
C CYS A 316 -1.48 11.41 -8.14
N SER A 317 -2.28 12.48 -8.11
CA SER A 317 -3.03 12.90 -9.29
C SER A 317 -2.11 13.15 -10.49
N MET A 318 -2.65 12.96 -11.69
CA MET A 318 -1.91 13.18 -12.94
C MET A 318 -1.25 14.55 -13.01
N GLN A 319 -1.96 15.58 -12.54
CA GLN A 319 -1.45 16.97 -12.54
C GLN A 319 -0.22 17.13 -11.63
N VAL A 320 -0.22 16.45 -10.49
CA VAL A 320 0.93 16.46 -9.57
C VAL A 320 2.11 15.68 -10.15
N VAL A 321 1.85 14.54 -10.77
CA VAL A 321 2.88 13.75 -11.46
C VAL A 321 3.50 14.56 -12.60
N ASP A 322 2.69 15.27 -13.39
CA ASP A 322 3.17 16.12 -14.50
C ASP A 322 3.97 17.33 -13.99
N ALA A 323 3.69 17.82 -12.79
CA ALA A 323 4.41 18.95 -12.17
C ALA A 323 5.70 18.51 -11.47
N ALA A 324 5.90 17.22 -11.19
CA ALA A 324 7.07 16.69 -10.49
C ALA A 324 8.27 16.47 -11.45
N ASP A 325 9.48 16.41 -10.87
CA ASP A 325 10.70 16.10 -11.60
C ASP A 325 10.96 14.58 -11.71
N GLY A 326 10.26 13.78 -10.90
CA GLY A 326 10.32 12.33 -10.93
C GLY A 326 9.12 11.69 -10.26
N THR A 327 8.75 10.51 -10.74
CA THR A 327 7.68 9.69 -10.16
C THR A 327 8.12 8.24 -10.08
N GLY A 328 7.80 7.58 -8.99
CA GLY A 328 8.11 6.17 -8.79
C GLY A 328 7.67 5.63 -7.43
N SER A 329 7.86 4.33 -7.23
CA SER A 329 7.53 3.65 -5.99
C SER A 329 8.28 4.20 -4.78
N THR A 330 7.89 3.78 -3.58
CA THR A 330 8.63 4.12 -2.36
C THR A 330 10.09 3.69 -2.43
N ALA A 331 10.40 2.54 -3.01
CA ALA A 331 11.77 2.09 -3.23
C ALA A 331 12.54 3.02 -4.18
N TYR A 332 11.90 3.50 -5.25
CA TYR A 332 12.47 4.52 -6.14
C TYR A 332 12.77 5.81 -5.38
N ILE A 333 11.82 6.31 -4.59
CA ILE A 333 12.00 7.54 -3.79
C ILE A 333 13.21 7.41 -2.84
N VAL A 334 13.30 6.29 -2.11
CA VAL A 334 14.44 5.99 -1.23
C VAL A 334 15.77 6.03 -2.00
N LYS A 335 15.84 5.40 -3.17
CA LYS A 335 17.04 5.34 -4.02
C LYS A 335 17.42 6.73 -4.55
N GLU A 336 16.46 7.53 -4.99
CA GLU A 336 16.71 8.88 -5.51
C GLU A 336 17.27 9.81 -4.43
N ILE A 337 16.73 9.73 -3.20
CA ILE A 337 17.22 10.52 -2.07
C ILE A 337 18.64 10.05 -1.65
N ALA A 338 18.86 8.74 -1.58
CA ALA A 338 20.18 8.19 -1.25
C ALA A 338 21.26 8.66 -2.21
N ASN A 339 20.96 8.66 -3.51
CA ASN A 339 21.90 9.00 -4.58
C ASN A 339 22.03 10.51 -4.85
N ALA A 340 21.19 11.35 -4.26
CA ALA A 340 21.27 12.79 -4.46
C ALA A 340 22.53 13.37 -3.85
N PRO A 341 23.16 14.40 -4.45
CA PRO A 341 24.34 15.05 -3.90
C PRO A 341 24.08 15.68 -2.53
N ALA A 342 25.10 15.77 -1.69
CA ALA A 342 25.06 16.54 -0.45
C ALA A 342 24.66 17.99 -0.73
N GLY A 343 23.86 18.60 0.13
CA GLY A 343 23.31 19.95 -0.03
C GLY A 343 22.08 20.03 -0.92
N SER A 344 21.63 18.92 -1.54
CA SER A 344 20.39 18.89 -2.34
C SER A 344 19.17 19.20 -1.49
N ALA A 345 18.21 19.93 -2.08
CA ALA A 345 16.84 20.06 -1.58
C ALA A 345 15.92 19.12 -2.35
N ILE A 346 15.14 18.29 -1.64
CA ILE A 346 14.24 17.29 -2.23
C ILE A 346 12.88 17.38 -1.54
N ALA A 347 11.85 17.70 -2.31
CA ALA A 347 10.47 17.69 -1.85
C ALA A 347 9.79 16.39 -2.28
N VAL A 348 9.15 15.70 -1.36
CA VAL A 348 8.64 14.35 -1.57
C VAL A 348 7.13 14.29 -1.41
N GLY A 349 6.43 13.80 -2.42
CA GLY A 349 4.97 13.56 -2.39
C GLY A 349 4.66 12.10 -2.07
N THR A 350 4.85 11.69 -0.83
CA THR A 350 4.44 10.39 -0.29
C THR A 350 4.22 10.47 1.23
N GLU A 351 4.00 9.34 1.88
CA GLU A 351 3.65 9.24 3.30
C GLU A 351 4.76 9.80 4.21
N ILE A 352 4.36 10.57 5.22
CA ILE A 352 5.24 11.45 5.99
C ILE A 352 6.24 10.70 6.89
N ASN A 353 5.90 9.52 7.43
CA ASN A 353 6.85 8.76 8.27
C ASN A 353 8.07 8.32 7.45
N LEU A 354 7.85 7.88 6.19
CA LEU A 354 8.96 7.59 5.30
C LEU A 354 9.81 8.83 5.03
N VAL A 355 9.18 9.96 4.72
CA VAL A 355 9.90 11.20 4.39
C VAL A 355 10.72 11.70 5.57
N ASN A 356 10.14 11.71 6.78
CA ASN A 356 10.82 12.14 8.00
C ASN A 356 12.01 11.23 8.33
N ARG A 357 11.85 9.92 8.16
CA ARG A 357 12.95 8.96 8.36
C ARG A 357 14.08 9.19 7.37
N LEU A 358 13.77 9.44 6.09
CA LEU A 358 14.79 9.76 5.09
C LEU A 358 15.48 11.10 5.38
N ALA A 359 14.75 12.11 5.87
CA ALA A 359 15.34 13.37 6.32
C ALA A 359 16.34 13.15 7.46
N ALA A 360 15.98 12.32 8.44
CA ALA A 360 16.88 11.99 9.56
C ALA A 360 18.09 11.13 9.13
N GLN A 361 17.88 10.23 8.16
CA GLN A 361 18.94 9.34 7.65
C GLN A 361 19.96 10.08 6.77
N TYR A 362 19.54 11.13 6.09
CA TYR A 362 20.39 11.93 5.18
C TYR A 362 20.47 13.40 5.63
N PRO A 363 21.09 13.68 6.79
CA PRO A 363 21.17 15.05 7.34
C PRO A 363 22.05 16.00 6.52
N ASP A 364 22.78 15.48 5.54
CA ASP A 364 23.55 16.24 4.55
C ASP A 364 22.67 16.83 3.43
N LYS A 365 21.36 16.56 3.44
CA LYS A 365 20.38 17.01 2.43
C LYS A 365 19.17 17.65 3.12
N THR A 366 18.46 18.51 2.41
CA THR A 366 17.17 19.04 2.86
C THR A 366 16.05 18.21 2.25
N VAL A 367 15.58 17.17 2.96
CA VAL A 367 14.48 16.30 2.55
C VAL A 367 13.23 16.68 3.31
N PHE A 368 12.11 16.90 2.61
CA PHE A 368 10.84 17.26 3.25
C PHE A 368 9.63 16.79 2.47
N CYS A 369 8.51 16.57 3.17
CA CYS A 369 7.24 16.26 2.54
C CYS A 369 6.67 17.51 1.83
N LEU A 370 6.09 17.34 0.65
CA LEU A 370 5.38 18.41 -0.08
C LEU A 370 4.28 19.06 0.78
N ASP A 371 3.66 18.27 1.66
CA ASP A 371 2.75 18.76 2.69
C ASP A 371 3.28 18.31 4.07
N PRO A 372 4.15 19.11 4.71
CA PRO A 372 4.78 18.72 5.97
C PRO A 372 3.84 18.76 7.19
N VAL A 373 2.62 19.25 7.01
CA VAL A 373 1.58 19.29 8.06
C VAL A 373 0.50 18.22 7.88
N VAL A 374 0.68 17.31 6.92
CA VAL A 374 -0.21 16.20 6.69
C VAL A 374 -0.08 15.14 7.80
N CYS A 375 -1.22 14.60 8.22
CA CYS A 375 -1.23 13.44 9.12
C CYS A 375 -0.65 12.20 8.42
N PRO A 376 0.01 11.30 9.16
CA PRO A 376 0.43 10.01 8.64
C PRO A 376 -0.76 9.20 8.11
N CYS A 377 -0.50 8.13 7.36
CA CYS A 377 -1.53 7.20 6.96
C CYS A 377 -2.23 6.63 8.21
N SER A 378 -3.50 6.99 8.40
CA SER A 378 -4.25 6.70 9.62
C SER A 378 -4.35 5.21 9.95
N THR A 379 -4.37 4.36 8.93
CA THR A 379 -4.48 2.92 9.10
C THR A 379 -3.13 2.25 9.37
N MET A 380 -2.06 2.68 8.70
CA MET A 380 -0.68 2.27 9.03
C MET A 380 -0.31 2.68 10.47
N TYR A 381 -0.77 3.87 10.90
CA TYR A 381 -0.52 4.41 12.23
C TYR A 381 -1.14 3.57 13.36
N ARG A 382 -2.14 2.71 13.06
CA ARG A 382 -2.77 1.80 14.03
C ARG A 382 -1.85 0.69 14.52
N ILE A 383 -0.77 0.39 13.81
CA ILE A 383 0.28 -0.50 14.33
C ILE A 383 1.11 0.30 15.34
N HIS A 384 0.67 0.26 16.58
CA HIS A 384 1.32 0.94 17.70
C HIS A 384 2.26 -0.02 18.45
N PRO A 385 3.37 0.45 19.07
CA PRO A 385 4.28 -0.39 19.83
C PRO A 385 3.60 -1.27 20.88
N ALA A 386 2.55 -0.78 21.54
CA ALA A 386 1.78 -1.56 22.52
C ALA A 386 1.12 -2.80 21.90
N TYR A 387 0.57 -2.70 20.69
CA TYR A 387 0.03 -3.85 19.97
C TYR A 387 1.12 -4.82 19.52
N LEU A 388 2.26 -4.30 19.10
CA LEU A 388 3.40 -5.13 18.71
C LEU A 388 3.96 -5.89 19.92
N ALA A 389 4.18 -5.22 21.06
CA ALA A 389 4.59 -5.86 22.30
C ALA A 389 3.62 -6.97 22.72
N TRP A 390 2.33 -6.65 22.75
CA TRP A 390 1.28 -7.60 23.09
C TRP A 390 1.26 -8.82 22.16
N ALA A 391 1.38 -8.60 20.86
CA ALA A 391 1.40 -9.69 19.88
C ALA A 391 2.62 -10.61 20.08
N LEU A 392 3.83 -10.03 20.26
CA LEU A 392 5.05 -10.80 20.42
C LEU A 392 5.08 -11.59 21.74
N GLU A 393 4.64 -11.01 22.84
CA GLU A 393 4.58 -11.72 24.14
C GLU A 393 3.54 -12.83 24.12
N ASN A 394 2.42 -12.67 23.41
CA ASN A 394 1.47 -13.77 23.21
C ASN A 394 2.07 -14.89 22.35
N LEU A 395 2.79 -14.59 21.29
CA LEU A 395 3.51 -15.60 20.50
C LEU A 395 4.53 -16.36 21.35
N GLU A 396 5.26 -15.66 22.22
CA GLU A 396 6.19 -16.29 23.16
C GLU A 396 5.47 -17.23 24.14
N ALA A 397 4.27 -16.87 24.58
CA ALA A 397 3.42 -17.72 25.42
C ALA A 397 2.73 -18.87 24.66
N GLY A 398 2.95 -18.98 23.35
CA GLY A 398 2.33 -20.00 22.49
C GLY A 398 0.92 -19.63 22.00
N ASN A 399 0.50 -18.37 22.17
CA ASN A 399 -0.81 -17.88 21.74
C ASN A 399 -0.67 -17.04 20.46
N VAL A 400 -1.19 -17.53 19.36
CA VAL A 400 -1.23 -16.75 18.11
C VAL A 400 -2.46 -15.84 18.13
N VAL A 401 -2.26 -14.58 18.52
CA VAL A 401 -3.31 -13.56 18.51
C VAL A 401 -3.39 -12.89 17.13
N ASN A 402 -4.55 -12.38 16.76
CA ASN A 402 -4.77 -11.63 15.50
C ASN A 402 -4.21 -12.37 14.27
N ARG A 403 -4.35 -13.70 14.25
CA ARG A 403 -3.89 -14.52 13.12
C ARG A 403 -4.67 -14.15 11.87
N ILE A 404 -3.96 -13.83 10.81
CA ILE A 404 -4.53 -13.69 9.47
C ILE A 404 -4.52 -15.05 8.79
N THR A 405 -5.67 -15.41 8.22
CA THR A 405 -5.83 -16.66 7.48
C THR A 405 -6.72 -16.38 6.28
N VAL A 406 -6.30 -16.79 5.10
CA VAL A 406 -7.09 -16.73 3.87
C VAL A 406 -7.71 -18.10 3.60
N ASP A 407 -8.96 -18.13 3.16
CA ASP A 407 -9.63 -19.37 2.75
C ASP A 407 -8.80 -20.11 1.69
N GLU A 408 -8.71 -21.44 1.79
CA GLU A 408 -7.81 -22.27 0.96
C GLU A 408 -8.05 -22.10 -0.55
N ASP A 409 -9.30 -22.02 -0.99
CA ASP A 409 -9.63 -21.83 -2.40
C ASP A 409 -9.22 -20.46 -2.87
N THR A 410 -9.51 -19.42 -2.06
CA THR A 410 -9.11 -18.04 -2.31
C THR A 410 -7.59 -17.93 -2.34
N ALA A 411 -6.88 -18.52 -1.38
CA ALA A 411 -5.43 -18.51 -1.33
C ALA A 411 -4.80 -19.19 -2.56
N ARG A 412 -5.33 -20.35 -2.98
CA ARG A 412 -4.85 -21.06 -4.17
C ARG A 412 -4.98 -20.22 -5.44
N GLU A 413 -6.14 -19.59 -5.64
CA GLU A 413 -6.39 -18.74 -6.81
C GLU A 413 -5.58 -17.44 -6.77
N ALA A 414 -5.50 -16.78 -5.60
CA ALA A 414 -4.72 -15.56 -5.40
C ALA A 414 -3.22 -15.80 -5.62
N LYS A 415 -2.70 -16.94 -5.16
CA LYS A 415 -1.30 -17.35 -5.33
C LYS A 415 -0.90 -17.35 -6.80
N VAL A 416 -1.79 -17.79 -7.71
CA VAL A 416 -1.52 -17.75 -9.16
C VAL A 416 -1.23 -16.34 -9.66
N ALA A 417 -2.02 -15.35 -9.25
CA ALA A 417 -1.81 -13.95 -9.66
C ALA A 417 -0.58 -13.33 -9.00
N LEU A 418 -0.31 -13.67 -7.74
CA LEU A 418 0.87 -13.22 -6.99
C LEU A 418 2.17 -13.81 -7.56
N GLU A 419 2.19 -15.10 -7.89
CA GLU A 419 3.35 -15.72 -8.52
C GLU A 419 3.65 -15.16 -9.90
N ARG A 420 2.61 -14.81 -10.68
CA ARG A 420 2.80 -14.07 -11.93
C ARG A 420 3.48 -12.72 -11.68
N MET A 421 3.01 -11.97 -10.68
CA MET A 421 3.60 -10.70 -10.28
C MET A 421 5.07 -10.84 -9.89
N LEU A 422 5.42 -11.84 -9.08
CA LEU A 422 6.79 -12.06 -8.60
C LEU A 422 7.77 -12.43 -9.73
N ARG A 423 7.27 -12.92 -10.87
CA ARG A 423 8.07 -13.22 -12.07
C ARG A 423 8.23 -12.02 -13.01
N VAL A 424 7.43 -10.97 -12.81
CA VAL A 424 7.52 -9.73 -13.58
C VAL A 424 8.31 -8.72 -12.77
N HIS A 425 9.59 -8.60 -13.09
CA HIS A 425 10.50 -7.71 -12.38
C HIS A 425 10.30 -6.24 -12.77
N PRO A 426 10.55 -5.30 -11.82
CA PRO A 426 10.54 -3.86 -12.07
C PRO A 426 11.56 -3.41 -13.11
#